data_4596575ab7e4523f5ca6477b1e21cd1c
#
_entry.id   4596575ab7e4523f5ca6477b1e21cd1c
#
_cell.length_a   1.000
_cell.length_b   1.000
_cell.length_c   1.000
_cell.angle_alpha   90.00
_cell.angle_beta   90.00
_cell.angle_gamma   90.00
#
_symmetry.space_group_name_H-M   'P 1'
#
loop_
_entity.id
_entity.type
_entity.pdbx_description
1 polymer ?
#
loop_
_entity_poly.entity_id
_entity_poly.type
_entity_poly.pdbx_seq_one_letter_code
_entity_poly.pdbx_strand_id
1 'polypeptide(L)'
;YNEIYHIYGELTEEGNVDPEYVITEDSNSGYDFFSELSKVKAIPCVSAKGKSNIIRTLQANQNDSKIKLVIVDGAAFGSEMKEVMEYVNVFENVVLYAPESFEWLLLASNVISDKEITDILKKPENYIESKEYVSWERFFTEVLTNKTQNNSVWAYSKRKLPKVYLSSKVVNAVQKVMKKINWKERR
;
A
#
# COMPACT_ATOMS: atom_id res chain seq x y z
N TYR A 1 -10.37 -7.99 13.40
CA TYR A 1 -10.12 -7.26 12.14
C TYR A 1 -8.70 -7.49 11.63
N ASN A 2 -7.66 -7.38 12.47
CA ASN A 2 -6.26 -7.59 12.06
C ASN A 2 -5.99 -9.02 11.59
N GLU A 3 -6.61 -10.03 12.20
CA GLU A 3 -6.46 -11.43 11.79
C GLU A 3 -6.99 -11.69 10.37
N ILE A 4 -8.09 -11.01 9.97
CA ILE A 4 -8.67 -11.15 8.63
C ILE A 4 -7.71 -10.57 7.57
N TYR A 5 -7.08 -9.44 7.82
CA TYR A 5 -6.12 -8.83 6.89
C TYR A 5 -4.83 -9.63 6.77
N HIS A 6 -4.33 -10.23 7.83
CA HIS A 6 -3.20 -11.17 7.77
C HIS A 6 -3.52 -12.39 6.91
N ILE A 7 -4.74 -12.94 7.01
CA ILE A 7 -5.19 -14.06 6.19
C ILE A 7 -5.15 -13.71 4.70
N TYR A 8 -5.61 -12.53 4.30
CA TYR A 8 -5.57 -12.13 2.89
C TYR A 8 -4.16 -11.83 2.37
N GLY A 9 -3.27 -11.31 3.19
CA GLY A 9 -1.84 -11.19 2.88
C GLY A 9 -1.13 -12.55 2.75
N GLU A 10 -1.65 -13.59 3.40
CA GLU A 10 -1.13 -14.95 3.39
C GLU A 10 -1.73 -15.83 2.28
N LEU A 11 -2.95 -15.56 1.82
CA LEU A 11 -3.62 -16.32 0.76
C LEU A 11 -2.94 -16.22 -0.62
N THR A 12 -2.02 -15.28 -0.80
CA THR A 12 -1.11 -15.24 -1.95
C THR A 12 0.17 -16.03 -1.70
N GLU A 13 0.13 -17.10 -0.91
CA GLU A 13 1.33 -17.80 -0.40
C GLU A 13 2.14 -18.56 -1.45
N GLU A 14 1.64 -18.81 -2.62
CA GLU A 14 2.35 -19.57 -3.64
C GLU A 14 3.06 -18.65 -4.64
N GLY A 15 4.27 -18.23 -4.30
CA GLY A 15 5.20 -17.63 -5.24
C GLY A 15 5.40 -16.11 -5.11
N ASN A 16 6.44 -15.64 -5.79
CA ASN A 16 6.72 -14.22 -5.95
C ASN A 16 5.88 -13.66 -7.10
N VAL A 17 5.22 -12.55 -6.88
CA VAL A 17 4.44 -11.83 -7.89
C VAL A 17 5.37 -10.89 -8.66
N ASP A 18 5.40 -11.02 -9.98
CA ASP A 18 6.10 -10.11 -10.89
C ASP A 18 5.07 -9.19 -11.59
N PRO A 19 4.71 -8.02 -11.02
CA PRO A 19 3.66 -7.20 -11.59
C PRO A 19 4.07 -6.61 -12.94
N GLU A 20 3.11 -6.57 -13.87
CA GLU A 20 3.25 -5.98 -15.19
C GLU A 20 2.38 -4.73 -15.36
N TYR A 21 1.47 -4.54 -14.43
CA TYR A 21 0.57 -3.41 -14.34
C TYR A 21 0.21 -3.17 -12.87
N VAL A 22 0.18 -1.92 -12.44
CA VAL A 22 -0.14 -1.56 -11.06
C VAL A 22 -1.40 -0.70 -11.03
N ILE A 23 -2.31 -1.03 -10.13
CA ILE A 23 -3.51 -0.24 -9.84
C ILE A 23 -3.48 0.12 -8.36
N THR A 24 -3.49 1.40 -8.02
CA THR A 24 -3.64 1.85 -6.63
C THR A 24 -5.09 2.25 -6.36
N GLU A 25 -5.54 2.05 -5.14
CA GLU A 25 -6.85 2.50 -4.71
C GLU A 25 -6.93 4.03 -4.72
N ASP A 26 -6.00 4.69 -4.05
CA ASP A 26 -5.97 6.13 -3.86
C ASP A 26 -5.38 6.90 -5.05
N SER A 27 -5.51 8.21 -5.00
CA SER A 27 -4.90 9.16 -5.95
C SER A 27 -3.97 10.18 -5.26
N ASN A 28 -3.55 9.88 -4.04
CA ASN A 28 -2.78 10.75 -3.15
C ASN A 28 -1.33 10.23 -2.98
N SER A 29 -0.82 10.30 -1.76
CA SER A 29 0.57 9.93 -1.42
C SER A 29 0.94 8.50 -1.80
N GLY A 30 0.04 7.53 -1.63
CA GLY A 30 0.26 6.15 -2.06
C GLY A 30 0.43 6.06 -3.57
N TYR A 31 -0.45 6.70 -4.32
CA TYR A 31 -0.32 6.77 -5.78
C TYR A 31 0.98 7.48 -6.21
N ASP A 32 1.33 8.60 -5.59
CA ASP A 32 2.60 9.31 -5.89
C ASP A 32 3.80 8.35 -5.76
N PHE A 33 3.83 7.58 -4.67
CA PHE A 33 4.90 6.63 -4.39
C PHE A 33 4.94 5.47 -5.40
N PHE A 34 3.82 4.75 -5.56
CA PHE A 34 3.76 3.58 -6.44
C PHE A 34 3.89 3.93 -7.91
N SER A 35 3.42 5.11 -8.31
CA SER A 35 3.62 5.64 -9.67
C SER A 35 5.11 5.87 -9.95
N GLU A 36 5.86 6.47 -9.02
CA GLU A 36 7.30 6.67 -9.19
C GLU A 36 8.07 5.35 -9.17
N LEU A 37 7.74 4.45 -8.22
CA LEU A 37 8.32 3.10 -8.18
C LEU A 37 8.10 2.34 -9.50
N SER A 38 6.88 2.36 -10.00
CA SER A 38 6.50 1.69 -11.25
C SER A 38 7.20 2.30 -12.45
N LYS A 39 7.33 3.62 -12.50
CA LYS A 39 8.06 4.34 -13.54
C LYS A 39 9.54 3.93 -13.61
N VAL A 40 10.22 3.83 -12.46
CA VAL A 40 11.61 3.37 -12.39
C VAL A 40 11.75 1.93 -12.90
N LYS A 41 10.70 1.11 -12.77
CA LYS A 41 10.67 -0.29 -13.23
C LYS A 41 10.05 -0.47 -14.63
N ALA A 42 9.69 0.61 -15.31
CA ALA A 42 9.01 0.60 -16.61
C ALA A 42 7.68 -0.20 -16.58
N ILE A 43 6.95 -0.12 -15.45
CA ILE A 43 5.64 -0.76 -15.26
C ILE A 43 4.55 0.33 -15.29
N PRO A 44 3.48 0.19 -16.09
CA PRO A 44 2.35 1.11 -16.05
C PRO A 44 1.68 1.14 -14.68
N CYS A 45 1.34 2.33 -14.17
CA CYS A 45 0.64 2.50 -12.91
C CYS A 45 -0.52 3.48 -13.09
N VAL A 46 -1.70 3.11 -12.60
CA VAL A 46 -2.89 3.97 -12.61
C VAL A 46 -3.55 3.99 -11.24
N SER A 47 -4.26 5.07 -10.96
CA SER A 47 -5.12 5.17 -9.79
C SER A 47 -6.55 4.81 -10.14
N ALA A 48 -7.20 3.99 -9.31
CA ALA A 48 -8.64 3.74 -9.38
C ALA A 48 -9.47 4.95 -8.87
N LYS A 49 -8.83 5.89 -8.16
CA LYS A 49 -9.48 7.07 -7.56
C LYS A 49 -10.58 6.69 -6.56
N GLY A 50 -10.32 5.66 -5.78
CA GLY A 50 -11.19 5.17 -4.71
C GLY A 50 -11.58 3.71 -4.86
N LYS A 51 -11.85 3.07 -3.72
CA LYS A 51 -12.12 1.62 -3.60
C LYS A 51 -13.29 1.14 -4.45
N SER A 52 -14.36 1.93 -4.58
CA SER A 52 -15.54 1.59 -5.39
C SER A 52 -15.27 1.54 -6.90
N ASN A 53 -14.15 2.08 -7.37
CA ASN A 53 -13.80 2.09 -8.79
C ASN A 53 -12.80 0.99 -9.19
N ILE A 54 -12.30 0.19 -8.24
CA ILE A 54 -11.27 -0.83 -8.50
C ILE A 54 -11.76 -1.83 -9.55
N ILE A 55 -12.96 -2.40 -9.36
CA ILE A 55 -13.54 -3.36 -10.30
C ILE A 55 -13.69 -2.76 -11.69
N ARG A 56 -14.21 -1.53 -11.79
CA ARG A 56 -14.34 -0.83 -13.07
C ARG A 56 -12.99 -0.61 -13.75
N THR A 57 -11.97 -0.27 -12.97
CA THR A 57 -10.60 -0.07 -13.49
C THR A 57 -10.02 -1.38 -13.99
N LEU A 58 -10.23 -2.49 -13.28
CA LEU A 58 -9.84 -3.82 -13.70
C LEU A 58 -10.56 -4.23 -15.00
N GLN A 59 -11.86 -4.03 -15.08
CA GLN A 59 -12.66 -4.33 -16.27
C GLN A 59 -12.20 -3.54 -17.49
N ALA A 60 -11.84 -2.27 -17.32
CA ALA A 60 -11.30 -1.45 -18.41
C ALA A 60 -9.95 -1.95 -18.95
N ASN A 61 -9.24 -2.78 -18.19
CA ASN A 61 -7.91 -3.34 -18.51
C ASN A 61 -7.94 -4.87 -18.65
N GLN A 62 -9.11 -5.48 -18.90
CA GLN A 62 -9.28 -6.94 -18.94
C GLN A 62 -8.58 -7.62 -20.13
N ASN A 63 -8.39 -6.90 -21.22
CA ASN A 63 -8.03 -7.51 -22.52
C ASN A 63 -6.55 -7.86 -22.69
N ASP A 64 -5.77 -7.80 -21.62
CA ASP A 64 -4.39 -8.23 -21.63
C ASP A 64 -4.11 -9.31 -20.57
N SER A 65 -3.17 -10.21 -20.88
CA SER A 65 -2.73 -11.29 -19.99
C SER A 65 -1.73 -10.83 -18.93
N LYS A 66 -1.47 -9.53 -18.81
CA LYS A 66 -0.50 -8.97 -17.87
C LYS A 66 -0.92 -9.21 -16.43
N ILE A 67 0.06 -9.52 -15.59
CA ILE A 67 -0.15 -9.64 -14.14
C ILE A 67 -0.42 -8.25 -13.56
N LYS A 68 -1.62 -8.07 -13.06
CA LYS A 68 -2.09 -6.81 -12.44
C LYS A 68 -1.98 -6.89 -10.94
N LEU A 69 -1.19 -5.99 -10.36
CA LEU A 69 -1.11 -5.80 -8.92
C LEU A 69 -2.06 -4.68 -8.49
N VAL A 70 -3.06 -5.01 -7.71
CA VAL A 70 -3.97 -4.04 -7.08
C VAL A 70 -3.50 -3.77 -5.66
N ILE A 71 -3.19 -2.52 -5.35
CA ILE A 71 -2.74 -2.09 -4.02
C ILE A 71 -3.85 -1.27 -3.37
N VAL A 72 -4.30 -1.72 -2.21
CA VAL A 72 -5.39 -1.10 -1.45
C VAL A 72 -4.99 -0.84 -0.01
N ASP A 73 -5.62 0.13 0.63
CA ASP A 73 -5.53 0.34 2.07
C ASP A 73 -6.37 -0.71 2.80
N GLY A 74 -5.72 -1.75 3.32
CA GLY A 74 -6.38 -2.87 3.97
C GLY A 74 -7.29 -2.45 5.13
N ALA A 75 -6.84 -1.49 5.93
CA ALA A 75 -7.60 -0.97 7.07
C ALA A 75 -8.87 -0.19 6.69
N ALA A 76 -8.93 0.38 5.48
CA ALA A 76 -10.06 1.15 4.98
C ALA A 76 -10.97 0.34 4.02
N PHE A 77 -10.55 -0.86 3.65
CA PHE A 77 -11.19 -1.68 2.62
C PHE A 77 -12.34 -2.53 3.21
N GLY A 78 -13.45 -1.90 3.51
CA GLY A 78 -14.61 -2.48 4.20
C GLY A 78 -15.48 -3.39 3.34
N SER A 79 -16.69 -2.91 2.98
CA SER A 79 -17.71 -3.66 2.25
C SER A 79 -17.30 -4.10 0.85
N GLU A 80 -16.40 -3.34 0.21
CA GLU A 80 -15.91 -3.60 -1.15
C GLU A 80 -14.97 -4.81 -1.23
N MET A 81 -14.40 -5.24 -0.10
CA MET A 81 -13.46 -6.37 -0.05
C MET A 81 -14.05 -7.63 -0.67
N LYS A 82 -15.32 -7.93 -0.38
CA LYS A 82 -16.00 -9.12 -0.89
C LYS A 82 -16.03 -9.13 -2.41
N GLU A 83 -16.49 -8.04 -3.02
CA GLU A 83 -16.62 -7.95 -4.48
C GLU A 83 -15.25 -8.02 -5.17
N VAL A 84 -14.25 -7.33 -4.61
CA VAL A 84 -12.89 -7.37 -5.17
C VAL A 84 -12.27 -8.74 -5.03
N MET A 85 -12.45 -9.44 -3.91
CA MET A 85 -11.97 -10.80 -3.73
C MET A 85 -12.66 -11.81 -4.65
N GLU A 86 -13.97 -11.69 -4.84
CA GLU A 86 -14.70 -12.51 -5.81
C GLU A 86 -14.15 -12.30 -7.23
N TYR A 87 -13.83 -11.04 -7.59
CA TYR A 87 -13.22 -10.74 -8.88
C TYR A 87 -11.82 -11.32 -9.01
N VAL A 88 -10.97 -11.11 -8.02
CA VAL A 88 -9.58 -11.62 -7.99
C VAL A 88 -9.54 -13.14 -8.08
N ASN A 89 -10.46 -13.84 -7.42
CA ASN A 89 -10.52 -15.30 -7.45
C ASN A 89 -10.93 -15.88 -8.82
N VAL A 90 -11.53 -15.07 -9.68
CA VAL A 90 -11.92 -15.49 -11.05
C VAL A 90 -10.79 -15.27 -12.05
N PHE A 91 -9.91 -14.31 -11.81
CA PHE A 91 -8.86 -13.91 -12.74
C PHE A 91 -7.47 -14.21 -12.18
N GLU A 92 -6.83 -15.27 -12.68
CA GLU A 92 -5.49 -15.72 -12.24
C GLU A 92 -4.37 -14.65 -12.42
N ASN A 93 -4.59 -13.67 -13.31
CA ASN A 93 -3.64 -12.58 -13.58
C ASN A 93 -3.88 -11.32 -12.74
N VAL A 94 -4.74 -11.37 -11.73
CA VAL A 94 -4.99 -10.26 -10.81
C VAL A 94 -4.57 -10.65 -9.40
N VAL A 95 -3.72 -9.85 -8.79
CA VAL A 95 -3.22 -10.05 -7.43
C VAL A 95 -3.57 -8.84 -6.58
N LEU A 96 -4.15 -9.07 -5.42
CA LEU A 96 -4.47 -8.05 -4.43
C LEU A 96 -3.38 -7.99 -3.36
N TYR A 97 -2.83 -6.81 -3.13
CA TYR A 97 -1.96 -6.50 -2.01
C TYR A 97 -2.63 -5.46 -1.11
N ALA A 98 -2.90 -5.86 0.13
CA ALA A 98 -3.63 -5.06 1.10
C ALA A 98 -2.79 -4.85 2.37
N PRO A 99 -1.77 -3.96 2.36
CA PRO A 99 -1.10 -3.55 3.59
C PRO A 99 -2.09 -2.80 4.49
N GLU A 100 -1.76 -2.65 5.77
CA GLU A 100 -2.61 -1.88 6.72
C GLU A 100 -2.94 -0.48 6.16
N SER A 101 -1.92 0.24 5.69
CA SER A 101 -2.03 1.46 4.89
C SER A 101 -0.70 1.78 4.20
N PHE A 102 -0.67 2.79 3.33
CA PHE A 102 0.57 3.30 2.76
C PHE A 102 1.51 3.87 3.84
N GLU A 103 0.95 4.60 4.81
CA GLU A 103 1.72 5.15 5.93
C GLU A 103 2.34 4.04 6.79
N TRP A 104 1.61 2.94 7.01
CA TRP A 104 2.16 1.77 7.68
C TRP A 104 3.37 1.20 6.92
N LEU A 105 3.32 1.12 5.59
CA LEU A 105 4.46 0.68 4.78
C LEU A 105 5.69 1.57 4.98
N LEU A 106 5.51 2.89 5.05
CA LEU A 106 6.59 3.83 5.33
C LEU A 106 7.16 3.63 6.73
N LEU A 107 6.33 3.46 7.74
CA LEU A 107 6.76 3.20 9.11
C LEU A 107 7.48 1.84 9.22
N ALA A 108 6.92 0.80 8.62
CA ALA A 108 7.47 -0.56 8.63
C ALA A 108 8.80 -0.67 7.85
N SER A 109 9.04 0.22 6.89
CA SER A 109 10.29 0.27 6.13
C SER A 109 11.49 0.83 6.92
N ASN A 110 11.26 1.33 8.14
CA ASN A 110 12.26 1.91 9.04
C ASN A 110 13.08 3.08 8.41
N VAL A 111 12.50 3.77 7.44
CA VAL A 111 13.14 4.99 6.88
C VAL A 111 13.11 6.16 7.86
N ILE A 112 12.15 6.11 8.79
CA ILE A 112 12.04 6.98 9.94
C ILE A 112 12.29 6.10 11.16
N SER A 113 13.51 6.15 11.70
CA SER A 113 13.91 5.33 12.83
C SER A 113 13.56 6.04 14.14
N ASP A 114 12.67 5.41 14.92
CA ASP A 114 12.20 5.89 16.22
C ASP A 114 11.81 4.67 17.06
N LYS A 115 12.19 4.66 18.34
CA LYS A 115 11.89 3.55 19.25
C LYS A 115 10.38 3.37 19.44
N GLU A 116 9.65 4.47 19.58
CA GLU A 116 8.20 4.45 19.76
C GLU A 116 7.50 3.90 18.52
N ILE A 117 7.95 4.25 17.31
CA ILE A 117 7.44 3.63 16.07
C ILE A 117 7.63 2.11 16.11
N THR A 118 8.80 1.65 16.53
CA THR A 118 9.07 0.20 16.63
C THR A 118 8.11 -0.48 17.62
N ASP A 119 7.82 0.15 18.74
CA ASP A 119 6.90 -0.39 19.76
C ASP A 119 5.44 -0.35 19.27
N ILE A 120 5.04 0.73 18.58
CA ILE A 120 3.72 0.85 17.93
C ILE A 120 3.52 -0.25 16.90
N LEU A 121 4.50 -0.52 16.03
CA LEU A 121 4.38 -1.55 15.00
C LEU A 121 4.31 -2.98 15.55
N LYS A 122 4.88 -3.22 16.72
CA LYS A 122 4.81 -4.53 17.39
C LYS A 122 3.44 -4.78 18.03
N LYS A 123 2.85 -3.77 18.64
CA LYS A 123 1.58 -3.86 19.39
C LYS A 123 0.76 -2.57 19.20
N PRO A 124 0.26 -2.30 17.99
CA PRO A 124 -0.44 -1.06 17.72
C PRO A 124 -1.72 -0.90 18.55
N GLU A 125 -2.33 -2.00 18.95
CA GLU A 125 -3.51 -2.01 19.83
C GLU A 125 -3.28 -1.35 21.18
N ASN A 126 -2.04 -1.26 21.65
CA ASN A 126 -1.73 -0.58 22.91
C ASN A 126 -1.71 0.96 22.80
N TYR A 127 -1.71 1.48 21.57
CA TYR A 127 -1.57 2.92 21.28
C TYR A 127 -2.81 3.53 20.64
N ILE A 128 -3.73 2.71 20.16
CA ILE A 128 -4.97 3.17 19.55
C ILE A 128 -6.08 3.23 20.60
N GLU A 129 -6.63 4.42 20.82
CA GLU A 129 -7.84 4.58 21.62
C GLU A 129 -9.06 4.54 20.69
N SER A 130 -9.91 3.53 20.84
CA SER A 130 -11.06 3.26 19.97
C SER A 130 -12.08 4.41 19.88
N LYS A 131 -12.03 5.35 20.79
CA LYS A 131 -12.88 6.56 20.78
C LYS A 131 -12.31 7.68 19.90
N GLU A 132 -11.00 7.67 19.66
CA GLU A 132 -10.29 8.72 18.95
C GLU A 132 -10.09 8.36 17.46
N TYR A 133 -9.85 7.08 17.17
CA TYR A 133 -9.57 6.63 15.81
C TYR A 133 -10.70 5.78 15.26
N VAL A 134 -11.19 6.15 14.08
CA VAL A 134 -12.21 5.38 13.34
C VAL A 134 -11.62 4.30 12.43
N SER A 135 -10.32 4.35 12.17
CA SER A 135 -9.61 3.35 11.36
C SER A 135 -8.12 3.29 11.67
N TRP A 136 -7.50 2.14 11.40
CA TRP A 136 -6.05 1.94 11.47
C TRP A 136 -5.30 2.85 10.48
N GLU A 137 -5.85 3.10 9.31
CA GLU A 137 -5.31 4.03 8.33
C GLU A 137 -5.11 5.42 8.94
N ARG A 138 -6.15 5.95 9.60
CA ARG A 138 -6.07 7.27 10.26
C ARG A 138 -5.05 7.29 11.38
N PHE A 139 -4.98 6.24 12.17
CA PHE A 139 -3.98 6.09 13.22
C PHE A 139 -2.54 6.17 12.67
N PHE A 140 -2.21 5.35 11.66
CA PHE A 140 -0.87 5.36 11.06
C PHE A 140 -0.54 6.68 10.35
N THR A 141 -1.53 7.31 9.72
CA THR A 141 -1.38 8.65 9.12
C THR A 141 -0.97 9.67 10.17
N GLU A 142 -1.61 9.63 11.34
CA GLU A 142 -1.32 10.56 12.43
C GLU A 142 0.03 10.30 13.07
N VAL A 143 0.37 9.03 13.33
CA VAL A 143 1.69 8.65 13.84
C VAL A 143 2.79 9.18 12.92
N LEU A 144 2.70 8.92 11.60
CA LEU A 144 3.69 9.36 10.63
C LEU A 144 3.78 10.89 10.57
N THR A 145 2.64 11.58 10.54
CA THR A 145 2.58 13.04 10.51
C THR A 145 3.25 13.64 11.75
N ASN A 146 2.87 13.19 12.95
CA ASN A 146 3.41 13.71 14.21
C ASN A 146 4.92 13.46 14.34
N LYS A 147 5.41 12.31 13.91
CA LYS A 147 6.83 11.95 13.96
C LYS A 147 7.69 12.75 12.97
N THR A 148 7.09 13.29 11.92
CA THR A 148 7.85 13.99 10.86
C THR A 148 7.61 15.49 10.81
N GLN A 149 6.59 16.04 11.46
CA GLN A 149 6.16 17.45 11.34
C GLN A 149 7.26 18.48 11.65
N ASN A 150 8.20 18.15 12.54
CA ASN A 150 9.29 19.04 12.94
C ASN A 150 10.51 19.00 11.99
N ASN A 151 10.47 18.18 10.95
CA ASN A 151 11.53 18.07 9.97
C ASN A 151 11.00 18.47 8.60
N SER A 152 11.40 19.65 8.14
CA SER A 152 10.88 20.24 6.87
C SER A 152 11.09 19.37 5.64
N VAL A 153 12.10 18.48 5.64
CA VAL A 153 12.37 17.55 4.53
C VAL A 153 11.48 16.32 4.59
N TRP A 154 11.20 15.81 5.80
CA TRP A 154 10.45 14.59 6.05
C TRP A 154 8.99 14.82 6.43
N ALA A 155 8.56 16.06 6.61
CA ALA A 155 7.19 16.39 7.01
C ALA A 155 6.18 15.74 6.06
N TYR A 156 5.54 14.68 6.54
CA TYR A 156 4.61 13.88 5.74
C TYR A 156 3.35 14.67 5.40
N SER A 157 2.87 14.52 4.18
CA SER A 157 1.60 15.04 3.73
C SER A 157 0.87 14.00 2.87
N LYS A 158 -0.34 13.62 3.29
CA LYS A 158 -1.17 12.67 2.57
C LYS A 158 -1.62 13.20 1.20
N ARG A 159 -1.78 14.51 1.07
CA ARG A 159 -2.25 15.14 -0.18
C ARG A 159 -1.20 15.14 -1.27
N LYS A 160 0.06 15.31 -0.90
CA LYS A 160 1.20 15.35 -1.82
C LYS A 160 2.44 14.84 -1.11
N LEU A 161 2.97 13.75 -1.59
CA LEU A 161 4.13 13.11 -0.99
C LEU A 161 5.39 13.97 -1.17
N PRO A 162 6.12 14.33 -0.09
CA PRO A 162 7.40 15.01 -0.20
C PRO A 162 8.42 14.19 -0.99
N LYS A 163 9.22 14.87 -1.80
CA LYS A 163 10.18 14.23 -2.73
C LYS A 163 11.19 13.28 -2.05
N VAL A 164 11.50 13.50 -0.78
CA VAL A 164 12.41 12.61 -0.03
C VAL A 164 11.90 11.17 0.03
N TYR A 165 10.58 10.98 0.09
CA TYR A 165 9.94 9.66 0.09
C TYR A 165 10.05 8.94 -1.27
N LEU A 166 10.31 9.68 -2.35
CA LEU A 166 10.52 9.14 -3.69
C LEU A 166 12.01 8.82 -3.97
N SER A 167 12.89 9.03 -3.00
CA SER A 167 14.31 8.70 -3.14
C SER A 167 14.53 7.19 -3.24
N SER A 168 15.59 6.78 -3.96
CA SER A 168 15.94 5.36 -4.11
C SER A 168 16.12 4.64 -2.78
N LYS A 169 16.60 5.36 -1.74
CA LYS A 169 16.73 4.80 -0.38
C LYS A 169 15.39 4.39 0.19
N VAL A 170 14.38 5.27 0.12
CA VAL A 170 13.04 4.99 0.64
C VAL A 170 12.33 3.95 -0.20
N VAL A 171 12.36 4.09 -1.52
CA VAL A 171 11.77 3.12 -2.46
C VAL A 171 12.30 1.71 -2.19
N ASN A 172 13.62 1.53 -2.10
CA ASN A 172 14.23 0.23 -1.81
C ASN A 172 13.86 -0.31 -0.42
N ALA A 173 13.73 0.56 0.58
CA ALA A 173 13.32 0.16 1.93
C ALA A 173 11.88 -0.35 1.96
N VAL A 174 10.94 0.34 1.29
CA VAL A 174 9.54 -0.08 1.19
C VAL A 174 9.41 -1.38 0.40
N GLN A 175 10.15 -1.55 -0.71
CA GLN A 175 10.16 -2.82 -1.47
C GLN A 175 10.53 -4.02 -0.59
N LYS A 176 11.44 -3.85 0.37
CA LYS A 176 11.83 -4.92 1.31
C LYS A 176 10.70 -5.32 2.27
N VAL A 177 9.76 -4.42 2.56
CA VAL A 177 8.55 -4.74 3.33
C VAL A 177 7.58 -5.57 2.50
N MET A 178 7.49 -5.30 1.20
CA MET A 178 6.63 -5.99 0.23
C MET A 178 7.27 -7.30 -0.27
N LYS A 179 7.61 -8.20 0.63
CA LYS A 179 8.49 -9.37 0.40
C LYS A 179 8.09 -10.31 -0.73
N LYS A 180 6.78 -10.42 -1.03
CA LYS A 180 6.25 -11.34 -2.05
C LYS A 180 6.09 -10.69 -3.43
N ILE A 181 6.40 -9.40 -3.56
CA ILE A 181 6.28 -8.65 -4.79
C ILE A 181 7.67 -8.37 -5.34
N ASN A 182 7.94 -8.90 -6.52
CA ASN A 182 9.21 -8.70 -7.21
C ASN A 182 9.12 -7.49 -8.15
N TRP A 183 9.70 -6.40 -7.73
CA TRP A 183 9.79 -5.19 -8.53
C TRP A 183 10.99 -5.29 -9.50
N LYS A 184 10.90 -6.19 -10.48
CA LYS A 184 11.96 -6.35 -11.50
C LYS A 184 11.92 -5.19 -12.48
N GLU A 185 13.11 -4.70 -12.83
CA GLU A 185 13.25 -3.74 -13.92
C GLU A 185 12.95 -4.45 -15.27
N ARG A 186 12.03 -3.88 -16.03
CA ARG A 186 11.69 -4.36 -17.38
C ARG A 186 12.49 -3.54 -18.40
N ARG A 187 13.33 -4.22 -19.14
CA ARG A 187 14.11 -3.63 -20.25
C ARG A 187 13.27 -3.54 -21.51
#